data_8748a5c5e293f46eafb6ff8a56ab0184
#
_entry.id   8748a5c5e293f46eafb6ff8a56ab0184
#
_cell.length_a   1.000
_cell.length_b   1.000
_cell.length_c   1.000
_cell.angle_alpha   90.00
_cell.angle_beta   90.00
_cell.angle_gamma   90.00
#
_symmetry.space_group_name_H-M   'P 1'
#
loop_
_entity.id
_entity.type
_entity.pdbx_description
1 polymer ?
#
loop_
_entity_poly.entity_id
_entity_poly.type
_entity_poly.pdbx_seq_one_letter_code
_entity_poly.pdbx_strand_id
1 'polypeptide(L)'
;IRQQTLPTVGDVSIADALAEFCRSSGQSPINIAIAAAGIVDQGKVVLTNTGTVITEAKIAAACGTPKSTILNDFEAAAWSLANVDGDDLTCLQGNKILLEKPRVIIGPGTGLGVGALVYRGTDPVVVQGEGGHVRLSPDTHEELAIFKALGELWPVVRMGEGQAVEAEAVLSGTGLPYF
;
A
#
# COMPACT_ATOMS: atom_id res chain seq x y z
N ILE A 1 24.16 -1.29 -2.64
CA ILE A 1 22.78 -1.18 -3.20
C ILE A 1 22.80 -0.07 -4.24
N ARG A 2 22.26 -0.33 -5.44
CA ARG A 2 22.07 0.67 -6.49
C ARG A 2 20.61 1.12 -6.46
N GLN A 3 20.38 2.42 -6.56
CA GLN A 3 19.05 3.03 -6.57
C GLN A 3 18.95 4.04 -7.71
N GLN A 4 17.78 4.11 -8.33
CA GLN A 4 17.45 5.10 -9.36
C GLN A 4 15.99 5.54 -9.18
N THR A 5 15.74 6.85 -9.30
CA THR A 5 14.39 7.42 -9.32
C THR A 5 14.06 7.84 -10.75
N LEU A 6 12.89 7.42 -11.22
CA LEU A 6 12.38 7.72 -12.55
C LEU A 6 10.94 8.24 -12.45
N PRO A 7 10.52 9.16 -13.33
CA PRO A 7 9.12 9.58 -13.38
C PRO A 7 8.24 8.41 -13.83
N THR A 8 7.06 8.28 -13.22
CA THR A 8 6.07 7.26 -13.60
C THR A 8 5.20 7.67 -14.78
N VAL A 9 5.29 8.92 -15.21
CA VAL A 9 4.62 9.48 -16.40
C VAL A 9 5.66 9.93 -17.41
N GLY A 10 5.48 9.60 -18.68
CA GLY A 10 6.39 9.95 -19.77
C GLY A 10 6.29 8.95 -20.92
N ASP A 11 7.15 9.13 -21.91
CA ASP A 11 7.16 8.31 -23.14
C ASP A 11 7.75 6.89 -22.93
N VAL A 12 8.45 6.68 -21.81
CA VAL A 12 9.10 5.39 -21.50
C VAL A 12 8.20 4.56 -20.61
N SER A 13 7.90 3.34 -21.04
CA SER A 13 7.10 2.42 -20.21
C SER A 13 7.89 1.98 -18.96
N ILE A 14 7.18 1.65 -17.89
CA ILE A 14 7.79 1.12 -16.65
C ILE A 14 8.61 -0.14 -16.94
N ALA A 15 8.15 -1.00 -17.83
CA ALA A 15 8.87 -2.21 -18.22
C ALA A 15 10.20 -1.88 -18.92
N ASP A 16 10.22 -0.90 -19.81
CA ASP A 16 11.44 -0.48 -20.51
C ASP A 16 12.42 0.22 -19.57
N ALA A 17 11.91 1.04 -18.65
CA ALA A 17 12.73 1.69 -17.62
C ALA A 17 13.42 0.67 -16.70
N LEU A 18 12.68 -0.36 -16.27
CA LEU A 18 13.25 -1.47 -15.48
C LEU A 18 14.26 -2.29 -16.27
N ALA A 19 13.98 -2.59 -17.54
CA ALA A 19 14.90 -3.30 -18.41
C ALA A 19 16.22 -2.52 -18.60
N GLU A 20 16.16 -1.20 -18.78
CA GLU A 20 17.34 -0.33 -18.87
C GLU A 20 18.12 -0.31 -17.55
N PHE A 21 17.44 -0.22 -16.42
CA PHE A 21 18.09 -0.30 -15.11
C PHE A 21 18.81 -1.64 -14.91
N CYS A 22 18.20 -2.76 -15.30
CA CYS A 22 18.83 -4.09 -15.23
C CYS A 22 20.08 -4.15 -16.14
N ARG A 23 19.97 -3.72 -17.39
CA ARG A 23 21.12 -3.68 -18.35
C ARG A 23 22.26 -2.82 -17.82
N SER A 24 21.96 -1.61 -17.37
CA SER A 24 22.97 -0.67 -16.87
C SER A 24 23.60 -1.11 -15.54
N SER A 25 22.96 -2.01 -14.80
CA SER A 25 23.53 -2.62 -13.59
C SER A 25 24.55 -3.71 -13.90
N GLY A 26 24.56 -4.24 -15.12
CA GLY A 26 25.39 -5.39 -15.52
C GLY A 26 24.96 -6.70 -14.91
N GLN A 27 23.75 -6.76 -14.32
CA GLN A 27 23.23 -7.96 -13.64
C GLN A 27 21.94 -8.44 -14.29
N SER A 28 21.78 -9.76 -14.36
CA SER A 28 20.53 -10.39 -14.78
C SER A 28 19.75 -10.84 -13.54
N PRO A 29 18.61 -10.20 -13.24
CA PRO A 29 17.84 -10.58 -12.07
C PRO A 29 17.19 -11.95 -12.29
N ILE A 30 17.19 -12.77 -11.24
CA ILE A 30 16.47 -14.06 -11.23
C ILE A 30 15.01 -13.90 -10.80
N ASN A 31 14.70 -12.78 -10.16
CA ASN A 31 13.34 -12.42 -9.74
C ASN A 31 13.23 -10.89 -9.63
N ILE A 32 12.05 -10.35 -9.93
CA ILE A 32 11.70 -8.94 -9.77
C ILE A 32 10.42 -8.86 -8.94
N ALA A 33 10.45 -8.10 -7.86
CA ALA A 33 9.27 -7.76 -7.09
C ALA A 33 8.93 -6.27 -7.32
N ILE A 34 7.66 -5.99 -7.55
CA ILE A 34 7.14 -4.64 -7.78
C ILE A 34 6.05 -4.37 -6.77
N ALA A 35 6.21 -3.29 -6.01
CA ALA A 35 5.16 -2.73 -5.18
C ALA A 35 4.46 -1.61 -5.96
N ALA A 36 3.14 -1.69 -6.08
CA ALA A 36 2.37 -0.75 -6.89
C ALA A 36 1.08 -0.32 -6.18
N ALA A 37 0.79 0.98 -6.22
CA ALA A 37 -0.47 1.52 -5.72
C ALA A 37 -1.62 1.10 -6.66
N GLY A 38 -2.48 0.23 -6.19
CA GLY A 38 -3.63 -0.31 -6.92
C GLY A 38 -3.98 -1.74 -6.54
N ILE A 39 -5.13 -2.18 -7.00
CA ILE A 39 -5.59 -3.57 -6.79
C ILE A 39 -4.83 -4.49 -7.75
N VAL A 40 -4.17 -5.49 -7.19
CA VAL A 40 -3.48 -6.53 -7.95
C VAL A 40 -4.41 -7.71 -8.19
N ASP A 41 -4.66 -8.03 -9.44
CA ASP A 41 -5.46 -9.19 -9.84
C ASP A 41 -4.73 -9.99 -10.92
N GLN A 42 -4.55 -11.28 -10.69
CA GLN A 42 -3.91 -12.24 -11.61
C GLN A 42 -2.60 -11.74 -12.24
N GLY A 43 -1.70 -11.16 -11.42
CA GLY A 43 -0.41 -10.64 -11.87
C GLY A 43 -0.51 -9.37 -12.72
N LYS A 44 -1.59 -8.62 -12.56
CA LYS A 44 -1.84 -7.34 -13.24
C LYS A 44 -2.26 -6.29 -12.21
N VAL A 45 -1.79 -5.07 -12.39
CA VAL A 45 -2.24 -3.89 -11.65
C VAL A 45 -2.54 -2.74 -12.62
N VAL A 46 -3.54 -1.96 -12.28
CA VAL A 46 -3.79 -0.64 -12.88
C VAL A 46 -3.41 0.41 -11.85
N LEU A 47 -2.39 1.21 -12.16
CA LEU A 47 -1.94 2.25 -11.23
C LEU A 47 -3.03 3.29 -11.01
N THR A 48 -3.38 3.53 -9.77
CA THR A 48 -4.48 4.42 -9.37
C THR A 48 -4.30 5.85 -9.88
N ASN A 49 -3.06 6.34 -9.88
CA ASN A 49 -2.76 7.74 -10.21
C ASN A 49 -2.63 8.02 -11.71
N THR A 50 -2.27 7.02 -12.52
CA THR A 50 -1.96 7.21 -13.94
C THR A 50 -2.83 6.38 -14.89
N GLY A 51 -3.56 5.39 -14.37
CA GLY A 51 -4.27 4.40 -15.17
C GLY A 51 -3.35 3.44 -15.95
N THR A 52 -2.03 3.51 -15.71
CA THR A 52 -1.06 2.67 -16.40
C THR A 52 -1.22 1.22 -16.01
N VAL A 53 -1.28 0.33 -17.00
CA VAL A 53 -1.38 -1.11 -16.78
C VAL A 53 0.01 -1.74 -16.73
N ILE A 54 0.31 -2.42 -15.62
CA ILE A 54 1.53 -3.22 -15.45
C ILE A 54 1.12 -4.69 -15.34
N THR A 55 1.89 -5.58 -15.96
CA THR A 55 1.70 -7.03 -15.84
C THR A 55 3.03 -7.72 -15.57
N GLU A 56 2.99 -8.77 -14.76
CA GLU A 56 4.15 -9.61 -14.47
C GLU A 56 4.81 -10.13 -15.76
N ALA A 57 4.02 -10.62 -16.71
CA ALA A 57 4.53 -11.15 -17.98
C ALA A 57 5.34 -10.09 -18.78
N LYS A 58 4.85 -8.83 -18.83
CA LYS A 58 5.58 -7.77 -19.54
C LYS A 58 6.89 -7.42 -18.85
N ILE A 59 6.90 -7.35 -17.52
CA ILE A 59 8.12 -7.08 -16.75
C ILE A 59 9.13 -8.21 -16.93
N ALA A 60 8.70 -9.46 -16.77
CA ALA A 60 9.56 -10.63 -16.92
C ALA A 60 10.20 -10.65 -18.32
N ALA A 61 9.41 -10.44 -19.38
CA ALA A 61 9.89 -10.42 -20.77
C ALA A 61 10.87 -9.26 -21.02
N ALA A 62 10.56 -8.05 -20.56
CA ALA A 62 11.40 -6.88 -20.80
C ALA A 62 12.76 -6.98 -20.07
N CYS A 63 12.77 -7.51 -18.87
CA CYS A 63 13.97 -7.64 -18.03
C CYS A 63 14.74 -8.95 -18.23
N GLY A 64 14.22 -9.89 -19.01
CA GLY A 64 14.83 -11.21 -19.22
C GLY A 64 14.88 -12.06 -17.96
N THR A 65 13.93 -11.89 -17.02
CA THR A 65 13.86 -12.66 -15.79
C THR A 65 12.86 -13.81 -15.91
N PRO A 66 13.12 -14.99 -15.30
CA PRO A 66 12.17 -16.09 -15.30
C PRO A 66 10.92 -15.81 -14.46
N LYS A 67 10.99 -14.86 -13.52
CA LYS A 67 9.89 -14.55 -12.60
C LYS A 67 9.79 -13.07 -12.29
N SER A 68 8.59 -12.53 -12.31
CA SER A 68 8.26 -11.26 -11.68
C SER A 68 7.00 -11.41 -10.83
N THR A 69 6.87 -10.60 -9.81
CA THR A 69 5.74 -10.59 -8.88
C THR A 69 5.31 -9.15 -8.64
N ILE A 70 4.04 -8.88 -8.80
CA ILE A 70 3.44 -7.59 -8.47
C ILE A 70 2.69 -7.73 -7.15
N LEU A 71 2.93 -6.82 -6.24
CA LEU A 71 2.29 -6.69 -4.94
C LEU A 71 1.59 -5.33 -4.86
N ASN A 72 0.51 -5.24 -4.11
CA ASN A 72 0.04 -3.94 -3.66
C ASN A 72 1.11 -3.27 -2.80
N ASP A 73 1.17 -1.95 -2.74
CA ASP A 73 2.18 -1.21 -1.98
C ASP A 73 2.11 -1.49 -0.47
N PHE A 74 0.91 -1.57 0.12
CA PHE A 74 0.73 -1.96 1.53
C PHE A 74 0.90 -3.45 1.79
N GLU A 75 0.65 -4.31 0.81
CA GLU A 75 1.07 -5.72 0.87
C GLU A 75 2.59 -5.83 0.98
N ALA A 76 3.32 -5.12 0.11
CA ALA A 76 4.77 -5.09 0.15
C ALA A 76 5.31 -4.49 1.47
N ALA A 77 4.66 -3.42 1.97
CA ALA A 77 4.98 -2.84 3.28
C ALA A 77 4.70 -3.82 4.42
N ALA A 78 3.63 -4.61 4.37
CA ALA A 78 3.35 -5.64 5.37
C ALA A 78 4.40 -6.77 5.36
N TRP A 79 4.93 -7.14 4.19
CA TRP A 79 6.05 -8.08 4.08
C TRP A 79 7.32 -7.57 4.77
N SER A 80 7.57 -6.25 4.80
CA SER A 80 8.72 -5.70 5.51
C SER A 80 8.67 -5.96 7.01
N LEU A 81 7.48 -6.08 7.60
CA LEU A 81 7.31 -6.37 9.02
C LEU A 81 7.93 -7.69 9.47
N ALA A 82 8.20 -8.62 8.55
CA ALA A 82 8.91 -9.86 8.86
C ALA A 82 10.41 -9.63 9.14
N ASN A 83 10.98 -8.52 8.64
CA ASN A 83 12.42 -8.25 8.67
C ASN A 83 12.77 -6.95 9.45
N VAL A 84 11.77 -6.18 9.88
CA VAL A 84 11.98 -4.97 10.68
C VAL A 84 12.43 -5.35 12.08
N ASP A 85 13.51 -4.75 12.56
CA ASP A 85 14.02 -4.92 13.91
C ASP A 85 13.88 -3.65 14.78
N GLY A 86 14.40 -3.70 16.00
CA GLY A 86 14.27 -2.60 16.97
C GLY A 86 14.94 -1.30 16.55
N ASP A 87 16.00 -1.36 15.75
CA ASP A 87 16.76 -0.19 15.29
C ASP A 87 16.02 0.57 14.19
N ASP A 88 15.13 -0.12 13.48
CA ASP A 88 14.28 0.47 12.43
C ASP A 88 13.03 1.17 12.99
N LEU A 89 12.76 1.04 14.29
CA LEU A 89 11.49 1.45 14.90
C LEU A 89 11.66 2.43 16.04
N THR A 90 10.76 3.41 16.11
CA THR A 90 10.57 4.25 17.29
C THR A 90 9.35 3.77 18.07
N CYS A 91 9.54 3.34 19.31
CA CYS A 91 8.43 2.93 20.16
C CYS A 91 7.66 4.16 20.65
N LEU A 92 6.41 4.30 20.24
CA LEU A 92 5.54 5.37 20.68
C LEU A 92 4.75 4.98 21.94
N GLN A 93 4.37 3.70 22.05
CA GLN A 93 3.59 3.18 23.18
C GLN A 93 3.83 1.68 23.35
N GLY A 94 3.76 1.18 24.57
CA GLY A 94 3.90 -0.23 24.88
C GLY A 94 5.34 -0.66 25.18
N ASN A 95 5.58 -1.95 25.05
CA ASN A 95 6.85 -2.58 25.37
C ASN A 95 7.43 -3.28 24.14
N LYS A 96 8.11 -4.38 24.35
CA LYS A 96 8.81 -5.13 23.29
C LYS A 96 7.92 -5.58 22.15
N ILE A 97 8.46 -5.50 20.93
CA ILE A 97 7.91 -6.20 19.77
C ILE A 97 7.87 -7.70 20.08
N LEU A 98 6.68 -8.28 19.96
CA LEU A 98 6.52 -9.73 20.08
C LEU A 98 6.73 -10.35 18.70
N LEU A 99 7.84 -11.06 18.52
CA LEU A 99 8.08 -11.87 17.34
C LEU A 99 6.99 -12.95 17.25
N GLU A 100 6.65 -13.38 16.04
CA GLU A 100 5.64 -14.44 15.77
C GLU A 100 4.19 -14.07 16.18
N LYS A 101 3.92 -12.83 16.54
CA LYS A 101 2.56 -12.35 16.74
C LYS A 101 2.06 -11.60 15.51
N PRO A 102 0.74 -11.55 15.29
CA PRO A 102 0.18 -10.72 14.24
C PRO A 102 0.66 -9.27 14.37
N ARG A 103 1.02 -8.67 13.25
CA ARG A 103 1.46 -7.27 13.14
C ARG A 103 0.60 -6.56 12.11
N VAL A 104 0.32 -5.31 12.35
CA VAL A 104 -0.42 -4.46 11.42
C VAL A 104 0.45 -3.27 11.06
N ILE A 105 0.48 -2.93 9.79
CA ILE A 105 1.01 -1.67 9.30
C ILE A 105 -0.15 -0.78 8.88
N ILE A 106 -0.11 0.46 9.34
CA ILE A 106 -1.09 1.49 8.98
C ILE A 106 -0.29 2.68 8.49
N GLY A 107 -0.60 3.18 7.31
CA GLY A 107 0.11 4.29 6.70
C GLY A 107 -0.84 5.36 6.16
N PRO A 108 -1.03 6.47 6.89
CA PRO A 108 -1.69 7.64 6.36
C PRO A 108 -0.78 8.30 5.31
N GLY A 109 -1.19 8.23 4.06
CA GLY A 109 -0.58 8.86 2.90
C GLY A 109 -1.60 9.74 2.18
N THR A 110 -1.65 9.71 0.86
CA THR A 110 -2.75 10.29 0.07
C THR A 110 -4.08 9.67 0.51
N GLY A 111 -4.12 8.34 0.62
CA GLY A 111 -5.17 7.56 1.26
C GLY A 111 -4.73 6.99 2.62
N LEU A 112 -5.44 5.99 3.10
CA LEU A 112 -5.11 5.22 4.29
C LEU A 112 -4.84 3.76 3.93
N GLY A 113 -3.58 3.39 3.83
CA GLY A 113 -3.19 2.01 3.59
C GLY A 113 -3.13 1.19 4.87
N VAL A 114 -3.57 -0.05 4.80
CA VAL A 114 -3.51 -1.01 5.90
C VAL A 114 -3.09 -2.37 5.37
N GLY A 115 -2.13 -2.98 6.03
CA GLY A 115 -1.70 -4.35 5.75
C GLY A 115 -1.44 -5.11 7.03
N ALA A 116 -1.52 -6.43 7.00
CA ALA A 116 -1.24 -7.26 8.16
C ALA A 116 -0.30 -8.42 7.82
N LEU A 117 0.55 -8.76 8.78
CA LEU A 117 1.41 -9.94 8.76
C LEU A 117 0.97 -10.88 9.88
N VAL A 118 0.68 -12.11 9.52
CA VAL A 118 0.37 -13.19 10.46
C VAL A 118 1.36 -14.34 10.27
N TYR A 119 1.37 -15.30 11.18
CA TYR A 119 2.27 -16.45 11.10
C TYR A 119 1.49 -17.75 11.06
N ARG A 120 1.89 -18.65 10.17
CA ARG A 120 1.46 -20.04 10.15
C ARG A 120 2.64 -20.90 10.59
N GLY A 121 2.69 -21.23 11.89
CA GLY A 121 3.92 -21.73 12.51
C GLY A 121 4.98 -20.63 12.50
N THR A 122 6.10 -20.86 11.84
CA THR A 122 7.20 -19.88 11.65
C THR A 122 7.10 -19.11 10.34
N ASP A 123 6.21 -19.49 9.44
CA ASP A 123 6.11 -18.91 8.11
C ASP A 123 5.28 -17.62 8.14
N PRO A 124 5.84 -16.48 7.75
CA PRO A 124 5.11 -15.23 7.63
C PRO A 124 4.13 -15.31 6.45
N VAL A 125 2.94 -14.80 6.66
CA VAL A 125 1.88 -14.70 5.65
C VAL A 125 1.29 -13.29 5.71
N VAL A 126 1.29 -12.58 4.61
CA VAL A 126 0.64 -11.27 4.52
C VAL A 126 -0.86 -11.45 4.23
N VAL A 127 -1.65 -10.72 4.97
CA VAL A 127 -3.09 -10.58 4.73
C VAL A 127 -3.31 -9.24 4.04
N GLN A 128 -3.72 -9.30 2.79
CA GLN A 128 -4.12 -8.15 2.00
C GLN A 128 -5.47 -7.64 2.48
N GLY A 129 -5.73 -6.34 2.36
CA GLY A 129 -7.01 -5.76 2.70
C GLY A 129 -7.08 -4.27 2.38
N GLU A 130 -8.30 -3.79 2.32
CA GLU A 130 -8.67 -2.38 2.13
C GLU A 130 -9.10 -1.77 3.48
N GLY A 131 -8.22 -1.89 4.49
CA GLY A 131 -8.53 -1.46 5.86
C GLY A 131 -8.73 0.05 6.03
N GLY A 132 -8.29 0.86 5.07
CA GLY A 132 -8.59 2.30 5.04
C GLY A 132 -10.06 2.61 4.78
N HIS A 133 -10.77 1.73 4.10
CA HIS A 133 -12.19 1.85 3.79
C HIS A 133 -13.12 1.27 4.86
N VAL A 134 -12.59 0.96 6.05
CA VAL A 134 -13.45 0.53 7.16
C VAL A 134 -14.33 1.68 7.64
N ARG A 135 -15.49 1.28 8.13
CA ARG A 135 -16.49 2.22 8.63
C ARG A 135 -16.07 2.80 9.98
N LEU A 136 -16.05 4.11 10.10
CA LEU A 136 -16.04 4.84 11.36
C LEU A 136 -17.43 5.34 11.69
N SER A 137 -17.84 5.13 12.93
CA SER A 137 -19.09 5.65 13.46
C SER A 137 -18.79 6.64 14.59
N PRO A 138 -19.54 7.75 14.70
CA PRO A 138 -19.32 8.72 15.76
C PRO A 138 -19.74 8.14 17.12
N ASP A 139 -18.94 8.40 18.14
CA ASP A 139 -19.17 7.98 19.54
C ASP A 139 -19.70 9.13 20.40
N THR A 140 -19.39 10.37 20.01
CA THR A 140 -19.77 11.59 20.73
C THR A 140 -20.67 12.50 19.89
N HIS A 141 -21.34 13.44 20.53
CA HIS A 141 -22.13 14.46 19.82
C HIS A 141 -21.25 15.38 18.93
N GLU A 142 -20.01 15.63 19.35
CA GLU A 142 -19.06 16.41 18.59
C GLU A 142 -18.65 15.68 17.32
N GLU A 143 -18.23 14.41 17.44
CA GLU A 143 -17.92 13.56 16.28
C GLU A 143 -19.10 13.39 15.34
N LEU A 144 -20.34 13.28 15.89
CA LEU A 144 -21.55 13.21 15.07
C LEU A 144 -21.71 14.48 14.21
N ALA A 145 -21.47 15.65 14.80
CA ALA A 145 -21.55 16.93 14.07
C ALA A 145 -20.48 17.00 12.99
N ILE A 146 -19.23 16.59 13.30
CA ILE A 146 -18.11 16.57 12.36
C ILE A 146 -18.40 15.59 11.20
N PHE A 147 -18.81 14.37 11.49
CA PHE A 147 -19.06 13.36 10.45
C PHE A 147 -20.25 13.74 9.56
N LYS A 148 -21.26 14.38 10.12
CA LYS A 148 -22.37 14.93 9.35
C LYS A 148 -21.89 16.01 8.38
N ALA A 149 -21.12 16.98 8.87
CA ALA A 149 -20.55 18.04 8.05
C ALA A 149 -19.62 17.49 6.96
N LEU A 150 -18.75 16.54 7.32
CA LEU A 150 -17.86 15.87 6.35
C LEU A 150 -18.66 15.15 5.26
N GLY A 151 -19.70 14.40 5.61
CA GLY A 151 -20.57 13.74 4.65
C GLY A 151 -21.42 14.69 3.77
N GLU A 152 -21.65 15.93 4.21
CA GLU A 152 -22.27 16.98 3.41
C GLU A 152 -21.29 17.61 2.43
N LEU A 153 -20.05 17.88 2.88
CA LEU A 153 -18.98 18.47 2.06
C LEU A 153 -18.38 17.46 1.06
N TRP A 154 -18.31 16.21 1.45
CA TRP A 154 -17.72 15.14 0.66
C TRP A 154 -18.60 13.88 0.67
N PRO A 155 -19.71 13.87 -0.10
CA PRO A 155 -20.72 12.81 -0.02
C PRO A 155 -20.21 11.38 -0.32
N VAL A 156 -19.15 11.24 -1.11
CA VAL A 156 -18.62 9.94 -1.52
C VAL A 156 -18.04 9.12 -0.35
N VAL A 157 -17.60 9.79 0.72
CA VAL A 157 -17.04 9.12 1.91
C VAL A 157 -18.10 8.63 2.89
N ARG A 158 -19.36 8.96 2.64
CA ARG A 158 -20.46 8.52 3.49
C ARG A 158 -20.75 7.05 3.31
N MET A 159 -20.80 6.29 4.40
CA MET A 159 -21.07 4.86 4.41
C MET A 159 -22.49 4.55 4.85
N GLY A 160 -23.31 4.08 3.91
CA GLY A 160 -24.71 3.72 4.16
C GLY A 160 -25.61 4.94 4.37
N GLU A 161 -26.75 4.74 5.02
CA GLU A 161 -27.74 5.79 5.29
C GLU A 161 -27.47 6.60 6.58
N GLY A 162 -26.47 6.18 7.36
CA GLY A 162 -26.11 6.80 8.64
C GLY A 162 -25.13 7.96 8.50
N GLN A 163 -24.55 8.36 9.64
CA GLN A 163 -23.51 9.39 9.73
C GLN A 163 -22.10 8.80 9.78
N ALA A 164 -21.95 7.54 9.42
CA ALA A 164 -20.64 6.90 9.34
C ALA A 164 -19.90 7.34 8.07
N VAL A 165 -18.57 7.44 8.19
CA VAL A 165 -17.66 7.76 7.10
C VAL A 165 -16.56 6.71 7.00
N GLU A 166 -15.82 6.68 5.89
CA GLU A 166 -14.64 5.84 5.76
C GLU A 166 -13.49 6.35 6.66
N ALA A 167 -12.72 5.44 7.22
CA ALA A 167 -11.55 5.80 8.05
C ALA A 167 -10.54 6.66 7.28
N GLU A 168 -10.35 6.38 6.01
CA GLU A 168 -9.51 7.16 5.11
C GLU A 168 -9.91 8.63 5.05
N ALA A 169 -11.20 8.94 5.09
CA ALA A 169 -11.68 10.32 5.07
C ALA A 169 -11.21 11.15 6.27
N VAL A 170 -10.90 10.50 7.39
CA VAL A 170 -10.44 11.15 8.62
C VAL A 170 -8.92 11.09 8.76
N LEU A 171 -8.29 10.03 8.29
CA LEU A 171 -6.90 9.68 8.58
C LEU A 171 -5.99 9.72 7.33
N SER A 172 -6.31 10.53 6.33
CA SER A 172 -5.51 10.63 5.10
C SER A 172 -5.17 12.07 4.74
N GLY A 173 -4.16 12.21 3.87
CA GLY A 173 -3.81 13.51 3.29
C GLY A 173 -4.93 14.11 2.43
N THR A 174 -5.75 13.28 1.79
CA THR A 174 -6.91 13.72 1.04
C THR A 174 -8.03 14.21 1.97
N GLY A 175 -8.16 13.61 3.15
CA GLY A 175 -9.18 13.99 4.15
C GLY A 175 -8.83 15.25 4.94
N LEU A 176 -7.55 15.44 5.30
CA LEU A 176 -7.08 16.55 6.14
C LEU A 176 -7.59 17.95 5.76
N PRO A 177 -7.74 18.35 4.47
CA PRO A 177 -8.27 19.66 4.09
C PRO A 177 -9.71 19.92 4.52
N TYR A 178 -10.46 18.89 4.96
CA TYR A 178 -11.85 19.03 5.40
C TYR A 178 -12.00 19.24 6.92
N PHE A 179 -10.89 19.21 7.66
CA PHE A 179 -10.79 19.44 9.11
C PHE A 179 -10.01 20.72 9.41
#